data_03eb2a19175a219ef3871fb003ab756f
#
_entry.id   03eb2a19175a219ef3871fb003ab756f
#
_cell.length_a   1.000
_cell.length_b   1.000
_cell.length_c   1.000
_cell.angle_alpha   90.00
_cell.angle_beta   90.00
_cell.angle_gamma   90.00
#
_symmetry.space_group_name_H-M   'P 1'
#
loop_
_entity.id
_entity.type
_entity.pdbx_description
1 polymer ?
#
loop_
_entity_poly.entity_id
_entity_poly.type
_entity_poly.pdbx_seq_one_letter_code
_entity_poly.pdbx_strand_id
1 'polypeptide(L)'
;QNESTADKVKNQDWLAHRSEKSWPGRLTLEGVNGSMSQNRNDNWFFVATSGATTDNLTHTQRKDYDIDGKKGSRYIDKQLDVFKELGDKKAEYVTVSIGGNDAQFTDVITKAALSFSFNPGLLTDKLDSVWEEFYYGIDGGESIRDRLYQAYCDIQDAAGAQAKIIVAGYPKLLDPNGSRFLFNERDAALINDSV
;
A
#
# COMPACT_ATOMS: atom_id res chain seq x y z
N GLN A 1 24.00 6.14 -15.24
CA GLN A 1 24.74 4.87 -15.05
C GLN A 1 23.71 3.77 -14.87
N ASN A 2 23.76 2.74 -15.72
CA ASN A 2 22.89 1.58 -15.58
C ASN A 2 23.40 0.76 -14.38
N GLU A 3 22.61 0.72 -13.29
CA GLU A 3 22.91 -0.17 -12.16
C GLU A 3 22.94 -1.63 -12.61
N SER A 4 23.89 -2.40 -12.10
CA SER A 4 23.96 -3.82 -12.38
C SER A 4 22.74 -4.56 -11.78
N THR A 5 22.39 -5.72 -12.34
CA THR A 5 21.33 -6.58 -11.78
C THR A 5 21.58 -6.91 -10.31
N ALA A 6 22.85 -7.10 -9.92
CA ALA A 6 23.21 -7.40 -8.53
C ALA A 6 22.95 -6.21 -7.59
N ASP A 7 23.17 -4.99 -8.07
CA ASP A 7 22.93 -3.78 -7.27
C ASP A 7 21.45 -3.48 -7.12
N LYS A 8 20.66 -3.63 -8.19
CA LYS A 8 19.20 -3.50 -8.14
C LYS A 8 18.56 -4.45 -7.14
N VAL A 9 19.01 -5.72 -7.10
CA VAL A 9 18.48 -6.72 -6.17
C VAL A 9 18.84 -6.41 -4.71
N LYS A 10 19.93 -5.69 -4.46
CA LYS A 10 20.31 -5.24 -3.11
C LYS A 10 19.60 -3.96 -2.68
N ASN A 11 19.09 -3.20 -3.63
CA ASN A 11 18.44 -1.93 -3.38
C ASN A 11 17.01 -2.17 -2.91
N GLN A 12 16.73 -1.99 -1.62
CA GLN A 12 15.40 -2.17 -1.04
C GLN A 12 14.37 -1.20 -1.65
N ASP A 13 14.77 0.01 -2.01
CA ASP A 13 13.86 0.98 -2.64
C ASP A 13 13.40 0.52 -4.02
N TRP A 14 14.32 -0.06 -4.78
CA TRP A 14 13.97 -0.63 -6.07
C TRP A 14 13.02 -1.84 -5.93
N LEU A 15 13.30 -2.75 -5.00
CA LEU A 15 12.44 -3.92 -4.72
C LEU A 15 11.07 -3.51 -4.19
N ALA A 16 11.02 -2.51 -3.35
CA ALA A 16 9.79 -1.99 -2.75
C ALA A 16 8.99 -1.08 -3.70
N HIS A 17 9.56 -0.72 -4.85
CA HIS A 17 9.01 0.27 -5.78
C HIS A 17 8.83 1.66 -5.14
N ARG A 18 9.73 2.06 -4.27
CA ARG A 18 9.69 3.39 -3.63
C ARG A 18 10.11 4.46 -4.62
N SER A 19 9.38 5.57 -4.61
CA SER A 19 9.66 6.71 -5.49
C SER A 19 9.66 8.02 -4.70
N GLU A 20 10.65 8.85 -4.94
CA GLU A 20 10.69 10.23 -4.43
C GLU A 20 9.49 11.08 -4.94
N LYS A 21 8.88 10.66 -6.06
CA LYS A 21 7.69 11.29 -6.63
C LYS A 21 6.38 10.81 -5.99
N SER A 22 6.44 9.92 -5.01
CA SER A 22 5.26 9.50 -4.24
C SER A 22 4.61 10.69 -3.54
N TRP A 23 3.32 10.57 -3.23
CA TRP A 23 2.60 11.68 -2.59
C TRP A 23 3.23 12.12 -1.25
N PRO A 24 3.72 11.22 -0.36
CA PRO A 24 4.40 11.67 0.85
C PRO A 24 5.72 12.39 0.56
N GLY A 25 6.46 11.94 -0.46
CA GLY A 25 7.71 12.58 -0.86
C GLY A 25 7.56 14.01 -1.38
N ARG A 26 6.37 14.36 -1.87
CA ARG A 26 6.05 15.70 -2.38
C ARG A 26 5.53 16.67 -1.31
N LEU A 27 5.23 16.18 -0.13
CA LEU A 27 4.77 17.03 0.96
C LEU A 27 5.86 18.03 1.36
N THR A 28 5.41 19.21 1.77
CA THR A 28 6.23 20.22 2.45
C THR A 28 5.63 20.46 3.83
N LEU A 29 6.47 20.55 4.84
CA LEU A 29 6.05 20.82 6.20
C LEU A 29 6.61 22.16 6.65
N GLU A 30 5.85 22.86 7.47
CA GLU A 30 6.31 24.11 8.09
C GLU A 30 7.57 23.83 8.93
N GLY A 31 8.57 24.69 8.79
CA GLY A 31 9.86 24.53 9.46
C GLY A 31 10.83 23.55 8.81
N VAL A 32 10.43 22.84 7.75
CA VAL A 32 11.31 21.95 6.97
C VAL A 32 11.60 22.55 5.60
N ASN A 33 12.87 22.70 5.27
CA ASN A 33 13.27 23.28 3.98
C ASN A 33 13.10 22.24 2.85
N GLY A 34 12.35 22.60 1.83
CA GLY A 34 12.10 21.75 0.67
C GLY A 34 11.03 20.69 0.89
N SER A 35 10.94 19.74 -0.03
CA SER A 35 10.00 18.61 0.05
C SER A 35 10.54 17.49 0.96
N MET A 36 9.67 16.58 1.38
CA MET A 36 10.08 15.42 2.19
C MET A 36 11.10 14.55 1.48
N SER A 37 10.98 14.36 0.16
CA SER A 37 11.96 13.57 -0.60
C SER A 37 13.38 14.16 -0.58
N GLN A 38 13.52 15.48 -0.46
CA GLN A 38 14.81 16.17 -0.31
C GLN A 38 15.40 16.03 1.10
N ASN A 39 14.57 15.60 2.07
CA ASN A 39 14.94 15.39 3.47
C ASN A 39 15.00 13.91 3.85
N ARG A 40 15.25 13.04 2.87
CA ARG A 40 15.26 11.59 3.08
C ARG A 40 16.36 11.16 4.03
N ASN A 41 16.02 10.23 4.93
CA ASN A 41 16.87 9.73 6.01
C ASN A 41 17.30 10.77 7.06
N ASP A 42 16.72 11.96 7.01
CA ASP A 42 16.88 12.99 8.04
C ASP A 42 15.54 13.33 8.69
N ASN A 43 14.66 14.03 7.96
CA ASN A 43 13.33 14.39 8.42
C ASN A 43 12.23 13.53 7.79
N TRP A 44 12.56 12.66 6.86
CA TRP A 44 11.64 11.76 6.21
C TRP A 44 12.21 10.35 6.03
N PHE A 45 11.53 9.37 6.56
CA PHE A 45 11.84 7.96 6.43
C PHE A 45 10.75 7.29 5.61
N PHE A 46 11.11 6.66 4.50
CA PHE A 46 10.15 6.10 3.54
C PHE A 46 10.31 4.59 3.45
N VAL A 47 9.41 3.86 4.10
CA VAL A 47 9.46 2.40 4.23
C VAL A 47 8.31 1.68 3.53
N ALA A 48 7.36 2.41 2.96
CA ALA A 48 6.25 1.80 2.24
C ALA A 48 6.74 0.83 1.15
N THR A 49 6.01 -0.26 0.96
CA THR A 49 6.35 -1.30 -0.02
C THR A 49 5.12 -1.65 -0.86
N SER A 50 5.28 -1.69 -2.18
CA SER A 50 4.20 -2.09 -3.07
C SER A 50 3.72 -3.51 -2.76
N GLY A 51 2.41 -3.73 -2.77
CA GLY A 51 1.81 -5.03 -2.45
C GLY A 51 1.88 -5.40 -0.96
N ALA A 52 2.22 -4.48 -0.06
CA ALA A 52 2.19 -4.74 1.37
C ALA A 52 0.75 -4.90 1.87
N THR A 53 0.55 -5.86 2.75
CA THR A 53 -0.65 -6.04 3.59
C THR A 53 -0.39 -5.49 4.99
N THR A 54 -1.40 -5.45 5.83
CA THR A 54 -1.28 -5.07 7.25
C THR A 54 -0.25 -5.92 7.99
N ASP A 55 -0.12 -7.21 7.65
CA ASP A 55 0.88 -8.12 8.21
C ASP A 55 2.33 -7.63 8.01
N ASN A 56 2.60 -6.94 6.91
CA ASN A 56 3.95 -6.47 6.60
C ASN A 56 4.41 -5.25 7.42
N LEU A 57 3.58 -4.74 8.30
CA LEU A 57 4.01 -3.80 9.33
C LEU A 57 4.95 -4.49 10.34
N THR A 58 4.61 -5.71 10.74
CA THR A 58 5.31 -6.47 11.79
C THR A 58 6.09 -7.68 11.27
N HIS A 59 5.89 -8.06 10.01
CA HIS A 59 6.60 -9.16 9.33
C HIS A 59 7.30 -8.70 8.07
N THR A 60 8.36 -9.41 7.70
CA THR A 60 9.09 -9.15 6.45
C THR A 60 8.22 -9.47 5.24
N GLN A 61 8.37 -8.70 4.18
CA GLN A 61 7.67 -8.94 2.93
C GLN A 61 8.58 -9.61 1.91
N ARG A 62 8.17 -10.77 1.39
CA ARG A 62 8.86 -11.39 0.26
C ARG A 62 8.55 -10.64 -1.02
N LYS A 63 9.59 -10.30 -1.77
CA LYS A 63 9.49 -9.70 -3.11
C LYS A 63 10.18 -10.59 -4.13
N ASP A 64 9.44 -11.03 -5.12
CA ASP A 64 9.99 -11.74 -6.27
C ASP A 64 10.46 -10.70 -7.31
N TYR A 65 11.51 -11.02 -8.03
CA TYR A 65 12.04 -10.19 -9.11
C TYR A 65 12.37 -11.03 -10.35
N ASP A 66 12.26 -10.40 -11.51
CA ASP A 66 12.77 -10.90 -12.78
C ASP A 66 13.55 -9.75 -13.45
N ILE A 67 14.86 -9.88 -13.50
CA ILE A 67 15.74 -8.87 -14.09
C ILE A 67 16.55 -9.55 -15.19
N ASP A 68 16.31 -9.17 -16.44
CA ASP A 68 16.99 -9.72 -17.59
C ASP A 68 16.94 -11.26 -17.64
N GLY A 69 15.77 -11.83 -17.27
CA GLY A 69 15.55 -13.28 -17.23
C GLY A 69 16.15 -13.99 -16.00
N LYS A 70 16.77 -13.26 -15.08
CA LYS A 70 17.23 -13.78 -13.79
C LYS A 70 16.15 -13.60 -12.75
N LYS A 71 15.51 -14.70 -12.38
CA LYS A 71 14.45 -14.74 -11.38
C LYS A 71 14.99 -15.06 -10.00
N GLY A 72 14.38 -14.45 -8.98
CA GLY A 72 14.70 -14.73 -7.59
C GLY A 72 13.75 -14.04 -6.65
N SER A 73 14.05 -14.15 -5.36
CA SER A 73 13.28 -13.45 -4.32
C SER A 73 14.19 -12.85 -3.26
N ARG A 74 13.73 -11.79 -2.63
CA ARG A 74 14.34 -11.13 -1.47
C ARG A 74 13.26 -10.76 -0.47
N TYR A 75 13.69 -10.59 0.76
CA TYR A 75 12.82 -10.08 1.81
C TYR A 75 13.11 -8.59 2.04
N ILE A 76 12.04 -7.82 2.19
CA ILE A 76 12.07 -6.43 2.65
C ILE A 76 11.75 -6.44 4.14
N ASP A 77 12.44 -5.57 4.87
CA ASP A 77 12.29 -5.47 6.31
C ASP A 77 10.88 -5.03 6.71
N LYS A 78 10.52 -5.35 7.95
CA LYS A 78 9.26 -4.93 8.57
C LYS A 78 9.16 -3.41 8.55
N GLN A 79 8.01 -2.88 8.16
CA GLN A 79 7.87 -1.42 8.03
C GLN A 79 8.01 -0.70 9.39
N LEU A 80 7.57 -1.30 10.48
CA LEU A 80 7.69 -0.70 11.81
C LEU A 80 9.13 -0.69 12.37
N ASP A 81 10.05 -1.45 11.78
CA ASP A 81 11.46 -1.41 12.22
C ASP A 81 12.10 -0.04 12.00
N VAL A 82 11.54 0.80 11.10
CA VAL A 82 12.00 2.19 10.89
C VAL A 82 12.01 3.01 12.19
N PHE A 83 11.10 2.77 13.10
CA PHE A 83 11.05 3.50 14.37
C PHE A 83 12.25 3.19 15.28
N LYS A 84 12.90 2.03 15.10
CA LYS A 84 14.15 1.68 15.78
C LYS A 84 15.35 2.43 15.18
N GLU A 85 15.27 2.79 13.90
CA GLU A 85 16.33 3.51 13.21
C GLU A 85 16.32 5.01 13.53
N LEU A 86 15.23 5.53 14.09
CA LEU A 86 15.14 6.94 14.48
C LEU A 86 16.06 7.30 15.64
N GLY A 87 16.52 6.32 16.44
CA GLY A 87 17.34 6.57 17.63
C GLY A 87 16.59 7.43 18.66
N ASP A 88 17.18 8.57 19.03
CA ASP A 88 16.54 9.53 19.96
C ASP A 88 15.49 10.44 19.30
N LYS A 89 15.42 10.45 17.97
CA LYS A 89 14.38 11.18 17.22
C LYS A 89 13.04 10.51 17.42
N LYS A 90 11.97 11.31 17.44
CA LYS A 90 10.59 10.80 17.50
C LYS A 90 9.85 11.22 16.25
N ALA A 91 8.97 10.35 15.76
CA ALA A 91 8.08 10.70 14.68
C ALA A 91 7.05 11.74 15.16
N GLU A 92 6.94 12.86 14.47
CA GLU A 92 5.85 13.82 14.68
C GLU A 92 4.62 13.44 13.85
N TYR A 93 4.87 12.96 12.63
CA TYR A 93 3.83 12.55 11.69
C TYR A 93 4.16 11.18 11.11
N VAL A 94 3.16 10.35 11.02
CA VAL A 94 3.21 9.08 10.27
C VAL A 94 2.12 9.12 9.21
N THR A 95 2.51 8.99 7.95
CA THR A 95 1.55 8.87 6.86
C THR A 95 1.42 7.41 6.47
N VAL A 96 0.21 6.90 6.39
CA VAL A 96 -0.07 5.51 6.05
C VAL A 96 -1.18 5.39 5.01
N SER A 97 -0.99 4.49 4.05
CA SER A 97 -2.03 4.02 3.13
C SER A 97 -1.83 2.52 3.01
N ILE A 98 -2.73 1.73 3.59
CA ILE A 98 -2.64 0.28 3.72
C ILE A 98 -4.04 -0.35 3.71
N GLY A 99 -4.14 -1.65 3.44
CA GLY A 99 -5.41 -2.38 3.46
C GLY A 99 -5.92 -2.76 2.07
N GLY A 100 -5.53 -2.04 1.02
CA GLY A 100 -5.97 -2.37 -0.34
C GLY A 100 -5.51 -3.74 -0.82
N ASN A 101 -4.32 -4.19 -0.39
CA ASN A 101 -3.84 -5.54 -0.69
C ASN A 101 -4.51 -6.60 0.20
N ASP A 102 -4.86 -6.26 1.43
CA ASP A 102 -5.69 -7.09 2.30
C ASP A 102 -7.08 -7.33 1.68
N ALA A 103 -7.66 -6.29 1.09
CA ALA A 103 -8.91 -6.33 0.35
C ALA A 103 -8.78 -6.91 -1.08
N GLN A 104 -7.62 -7.48 -1.43
CA GLN A 104 -7.35 -8.10 -2.73
C GLN A 104 -7.70 -7.18 -3.91
N PHE A 105 -7.36 -5.89 -3.79
CA PHE A 105 -7.76 -4.85 -4.73
C PHE A 105 -7.36 -5.14 -6.18
N THR A 106 -6.19 -5.74 -6.41
CA THR A 106 -5.73 -6.16 -7.74
C THR A 106 -6.68 -7.19 -8.35
N ASP A 107 -7.24 -8.08 -7.53
CA ASP A 107 -8.18 -9.10 -7.98
C ASP A 107 -9.55 -8.49 -8.33
N VAL A 108 -9.98 -7.48 -7.57
CA VAL A 108 -11.20 -6.70 -7.88
C VAL A 108 -11.07 -6.05 -9.26
N ILE A 109 -9.97 -5.36 -9.54
CA ILE A 109 -9.72 -4.74 -10.84
C ILE A 109 -9.67 -5.78 -11.97
N THR A 110 -9.01 -6.92 -11.73
CA THR A 110 -8.94 -8.01 -12.71
C THR A 110 -10.32 -8.58 -13.01
N LYS A 111 -11.15 -8.83 -11.98
CA LYS A 111 -12.52 -9.32 -12.14
C LYS A 111 -13.40 -8.28 -12.83
N ALA A 112 -13.22 -7.00 -12.54
CA ALA A 112 -13.93 -5.93 -13.25
C ALA A 112 -13.63 -5.96 -14.75
N ALA A 113 -12.36 -6.07 -15.13
CA ALA A 113 -11.96 -6.14 -16.53
C ALA A 113 -12.50 -7.41 -17.25
N LEU A 114 -12.52 -8.54 -16.56
CA LEU A 114 -13.08 -9.80 -17.09
C LEU A 114 -14.60 -9.81 -17.15
N SER A 115 -15.29 -9.18 -16.19
CA SER A 115 -16.76 -9.07 -16.16
C SER A 115 -17.29 -8.41 -17.42
N PHE A 116 -16.60 -7.37 -17.88
CA PHE A 116 -16.97 -6.68 -19.11
C PHE A 116 -16.95 -7.58 -20.35
N SER A 117 -15.98 -8.50 -20.42
CA SER A 117 -15.76 -9.31 -21.63
C SER A 117 -16.50 -10.63 -21.64
N PHE A 118 -16.78 -11.25 -20.47
CA PHE A 118 -17.19 -12.64 -20.41
C PHE A 118 -18.33 -12.96 -19.42
N ASN A 119 -18.41 -12.30 -18.26
CA ASN A 119 -19.40 -12.61 -17.23
C ASN A 119 -19.67 -11.41 -16.30
N PRO A 120 -20.81 -10.72 -16.46
CA PRO A 120 -21.15 -9.54 -15.66
C PRO A 120 -21.24 -9.76 -14.14
N GLY A 121 -21.42 -10.99 -13.68
CA GLY A 121 -21.51 -11.35 -12.26
C GLY A 121 -20.17 -11.38 -11.54
N LEU A 122 -19.07 -11.56 -12.24
CA LEU A 122 -17.75 -11.77 -11.62
C LEU A 122 -17.30 -10.62 -10.72
N LEU A 123 -17.60 -9.38 -11.08
CA LEU A 123 -17.26 -8.21 -10.27
C LEU A 123 -18.13 -8.15 -9.02
N THR A 124 -19.44 -8.33 -9.16
CA THR A 124 -20.37 -8.28 -8.03
C THR A 124 -20.04 -9.37 -7.00
N ASP A 125 -19.86 -10.61 -7.45
CA ASP A 125 -19.49 -11.73 -6.57
C ASP A 125 -18.16 -11.45 -5.83
N LYS A 126 -17.21 -10.84 -6.52
CA LYS A 126 -15.94 -10.48 -5.89
C LYS A 126 -16.09 -9.36 -4.87
N LEU A 127 -16.85 -8.33 -5.16
CA LEU A 127 -17.10 -7.22 -4.23
C LEU A 127 -17.86 -7.71 -2.99
N ASP A 128 -18.86 -8.56 -3.16
CA ASP A 128 -19.58 -9.16 -2.04
C ASP A 128 -18.66 -10.00 -1.15
N SER A 129 -17.78 -10.81 -1.76
CA SER A 129 -16.77 -11.58 -1.01
C SER A 129 -15.79 -10.67 -0.24
N VAL A 130 -15.32 -9.58 -0.85
CA VAL A 130 -14.42 -8.63 -0.17
C VAL A 130 -15.16 -7.90 0.95
N TRP A 131 -16.43 -7.55 0.75
CA TRP A 131 -17.26 -6.92 1.77
C TRP A 131 -17.49 -7.83 2.98
N GLU A 132 -17.78 -9.11 2.73
CA GLU A 132 -17.91 -10.11 3.79
C GLU A 132 -16.59 -10.27 4.56
N GLU A 133 -15.46 -10.42 3.86
CA GLU A 133 -14.15 -10.50 4.48
C GLU A 133 -13.81 -9.23 5.28
N PHE A 134 -14.20 -8.07 4.76
CA PHE A 134 -13.94 -6.80 5.43
C PHE A 134 -14.60 -6.71 6.80
N TYR A 135 -15.84 -7.15 6.93
CA TYR A 135 -16.61 -7.01 8.17
C TYR A 135 -16.59 -8.24 9.06
N TYR A 136 -16.53 -9.43 8.48
CA TYR A 136 -16.78 -10.68 9.23
C TYR A 136 -15.60 -11.65 9.22
N GLY A 137 -14.61 -11.43 8.35
CA GLY A 137 -13.53 -12.38 8.11
C GLY A 137 -13.95 -13.60 7.29
N ILE A 138 -12.99 -14.38 6.84
CA ILE A 138 -13.23 -15.64 6.13
C ILE A 138 -12.99 -16.80 7.10
N ASP A 139 -13.87 -17.78 7.10
CA ASP A 139 -13.77 -19.05 7.86
C ASP A 139 -13.50 -18.84 9.37
N GLY A 140 -14.05 -17.77 9.96
CA GLY A 140 -13.84 -17.43 11.38
C GLY A 140 -12.49 -16.78 11.66
N GLY A 141 -11.76 -16.38 10.64
CA GLY A 141 -10.56 -15.58 10.74
C GLY A 141 -10.85 -14.11 11.08
N GLU A 142 -9.81 -13.36 11.34
CA GLU A 142 -9.89 -11.94 11.64
C GLU A 142 -10.34 -11.12 10.42
N SER A 143 -11.28 -10.19 10.61
CA SER A 143 -11.77 -9.34 9.53
C SER A 143 -10.68 -8.34 9.06
N ILE A 144 -10.78 -7.88 7.81
CA ILE A 144 -9.88 -6.82 7.31
C ILE A 144 -9.98 -5.57 8.19
N ARG A 145 -11.17 -5.22 8.64
CA ARG A 145 -11.40 -4.10 9.55
C ARG A 145 -10.63 -4.25 10.86
N ASP A 146 -10.65 -5.44 11.46
CA ASP A 146 -9.96 -5.67 12.72
C ASP A 146 -8.44 -5.70 12.54
N ARG A 147 -7.94 -6.27 11.43
CA ARG A 147 -6.53 -6.19 11.04
C ARG A 147 -6.07 -4.73 10.82
N LEU A 148 -6.90 -3.90 10.18
CA LEU A 148 -6.59 -2.47 10.00
C LEU A 148 -6.57 -1.74 11.35
N TYR A 149 -7.54 -2.02 12.22
CA TYR A 149 -7.54 -1.44 13.56
C TYR A 149 -6.26 -1.80 14.33
N GLN A 150 -5.87 -3.08 14.33
CA GLN A 150 -4.63 -3.51 14.96
C GLN A 150 -3.40 -2.86 14.32
N ALA A 151 -3.36 -2.76 12.99
CA ALA A 151 -2.29 -2.09 12.27
C ALA A 151 -2.10 -0.65 12.71
N TYR A 152 -3.19 0.10 12.90
CA TYR A 152 -3.11 1.49 13.38
C TYR A 152 -2.66 1.57 14.83
N CYS A 153 -3.08 0.63 15.69
CA CYS A 153 -2.57 0.51 17.06
C CYS A 153 -1.06 0.22 17.07
N ASP A 154 -0.60 -0.74 16.28
CA ASP A 154 0.81 -1.10 16.18
C ASP A 154 1.67 0.07 15.69
N ILE A 155 1.18 0.84 14.72
CA ILE A 155 1.85 2.06 14.24
C ILE A 155 1.92 3.11 15.36
N GLN A 156 0.82 3.34 16.08
CA GLN A 156 0.78 4.32 17.17
C GLN A 156 1.72 3.94 18.30
N ASP A 157 1.74 2.67 18.68
CA ASP A 157 2.62 2.16 19.73
C ASP A 157 4.10 2.28 19.34
N ALA A 158 4.44 1.94 18.09
CA ALA A 158 5.80 2.03 17.58
C ALA A 158 6.27 3.50 17.41
N ALA A 159 5.39 4.39 16.94
CA ALA A 159 5.70 5.79 16.72
C ALA A 159 5.69 6.62 18.03
N GLY A 160 4.96 6.15 19.04
CA GLY A 160 4.76 6.81 20.32
C GLY A 160 3.50 7.70 20.37
N ALA A 161 3.00 7.92 21.58
CA ALA A 161 1.69 8.56 21.82
C ALA A 161 1.55 10.00 21.28
N GLN A 162 2.67 10.69 21.00
CA GLN A 162 2.65 12.06 20.48
C GLN A 162 2.63 12.13 18.94
N ALA A 163 2.90 11.02 18.27
CA ALA A 163 2.89 10.96 16.81
C ALA A 163 1.46 11.14 16.27
N LYS A 164 1.33 11.95 15.21
CA LYS A 164 0.06 12.12 14.50
C LYS A 164 0.01 11.17 13.32
N ILE A 165 -0.90 10.21 13.35
CA ILE A 165 -1.10 9.27 12.24
C ILE A 165 -2.07 9.90 11.24
N ILE A 166 -1.63 10.03 10.01
CA ILE A 166 -2.41 10.52 8.87
C ILE A 166 -2.69 9.34 7.96
N VAL A 167 -3.93 8.87 8.00
CA VAL A 167 -4.40 7.80 7.13
C VAL A 167 -4.86 8.40 5.81
N ALA A 168 -4.21 8.02 4.72
CA ALA A 168 -4.65 8.36 3.37
C ALA A 168 -5.42 7.18 2.78
N GLY A 169 -6.69 7.40 2.47
CA GLY A 169 -7.49 6.45 1.71
C GLY A 169 -7.00 6.32 0.27
N TYR A 170 -7.55 5.36 -0.45
CA TYR A 170 -7.27 5.20 -1.87
C TYR A 170 -8.04 6.25 -2.68
N PRO A 171 -7.43 6.84 -3.71
CA PRO A 171 -8.14 7.76 -4.59
C PRO A 171 -9.16 6.98 -5.43
N LYS A 172 -10.22 7.66 -5.86
CA LYS A 172 -11.10 7.13 -6.89
C LYS A 172 -10.28 6.81 -8.13
N LEU A 173 -10.39 5.58 -8.61
CA LEU A 173 -9.51 5.07 -9.67
C LEU A 173 -10.06 5.28 -11.06
N LEU A 174 -11.38 5.33 -11.17
CA LEU A 174 -12.06 5.40 -12.45
C LEU A 174 -12.81 6.72 -12.58
N ASP A 175 -12.90 7.20 -13.83
CA ASP A 175 -13.78 8.30 -14.17
C ASP A 175 -15.22 7.93 -13.78
N PRO A 176 -15.94 8.75 -12.99
CA PRO A 176 -17.32 8.45 -12.58
C PRO A 176 -18.28 8.30 -13.76
N ASN A 177 -17.94 8.85 -14.93
CA ASN A 177 -18.70 8.66 -16.17
C ASN A 177 -18.35 7.36 -16.92
N GLY A 178 -17.50 6.53 -16.32
CA GLY A 178 -17.00 5.30 -16.91
C GLY A 178 -15.95 5.53 -18.00
N SER A 179 -15.20 4.48 -18.29
CA SER A 179 -14.32 4.44 -19.46
C SER A 179 -15.10 3.81 -20.62
N ARG A 180 -15.26 4.50 -21.70
CA ARG A 180 -15.94 3.99 -22.92
C ARG A 180 -15.35 2.69 -23.46
N PHE A 181 -14.21 2.24 -22.92
CA PHE A 181 -13.47 1.11 -23.46
C PHE A 181 -13.43 -0.13 -22.53
N LEU A 182 -13.48 0.05 -21.20
CA LEU A 182 -13.28 -1.06 -20.26
C LEU A 182 -14.31 -1.11 -19.12
N PHE A 183 -14.89 0.02 -18.72
CA PHE A 183 -15.81 0.07 -17.59
C PHE A 183 -17.00 0.97 -17.92
N ASN A 184 -18.20 0.50 -17.67
CA ASN A 184 -19.40 1.34 -17.74
C ASN A 184 -19.53 2.20 -16.46
N GLU A 185 -20.46 3.13 -16.45
CA GLU A 185 -20.70 4.03 -15.30
C GLU A 185 -21.01 3.24 -14.00
N ARG A 186 -21.75 2.15 -14.10
CA ARG A 186 -22.10 1.30 -12.95
C ARG A 186 -20.86 0.62 -12.37
N ASP A 187 -20.00 0.05 -13.20
CA ASP A 187 -18.78 -0.63 -12.78
C ASP A 187 -17.77 0.37 -12.18
N ALA A 188 -17.68 1.55 -12.78
CA ALA A 188 -16.85 2.64 -12.26
C ALA A 188 -17.35 3.12 -10.89
N ALA A 189 -18.67 3.25 -10.70
CA ALA A 189 -19.26 3.60 -9.41
C ALA A 189 -18.96 2.54 -8.35
N LEU A 190 -19.24 1.26 -8.66
CA LEU A 190 -18.99 0.14 -7.73
C LEU A 190 -17.53 0.07 -7.27
N ILE A 191 -16.58 0.21 -8.21
CA ILE A 191 -15.14 0.19 -7.87
C ILE A 191 -14.76 1.43 -7.06
N ASN A 192 -15.25 2.62 -7.43
CA ASN A 192 -14.95 3.85 -6.70
C ASN A 192 -15.57 3.89 -5.30
N ASP A 193 -16.70 3.21 -5.08
CA ASP A 193 -17.37 3.14 -3.78
C ASP A 193 -16.76 2.07 -2.86
N SER A 194 -15.97 1.13 -3.43
CA SER A 194 -15.25 0.09 -2.70
C SER A 194 -13.84 0.51 -2.23
N VAL A 195 -13.39 1.72 -2.54
CA VAL A 195 -12.06 2.26 -2.20
C VAL A 195 -12.21 3.30 -1.09
#